data_563c9f1425e4ee889edf02af31d92451
#
_entry.id   563c9f1425e4ee889edf02af31d92451
#
_cell.length_a   1.000
_cell.length_b   1.000
_cell.length_c   1.000
_cell.angle_alpha   90.00
_cell.angle_beta   90.00
_cell.angle_gamma   90.00
#
_symmetry.space_group_name_H-M   'P 1'
#
loop_
_entity.id
_entity.type
_entity.pdbx_description
1 polymer ?
#
loop_
_entity_poly.entity_id
_entity_poly.type
_entity_poly.pdbx_seq_one_letter_code
_entity_poly.pdbx_strand_id
1 'polypeptide(L)'
;MSMLAMGENTQVKVGEGDLMISSDYLILLLEFGIELGLKQSDLLLGSQLDASIVIRPGISVGDQSFLKVIANFRMQQPDMSLAVEYGKRMTLSKHGALGIAARHSRTTNDAASAVIAYMSTRAELFSLHRERDSESRRLYIDLEIKSSDDAYFLILAYLTSIELIIRQMVSYPDEIKTRIELPIKPETWQGQPLLQDRIDLDQSAIGAEIQFSSARCLLLWPPGLLDDLLPLFDQDLVSMAQEVCEGELKSM
;
A
#
# COMPACT_ATOMS: atom_id res chain seq x y z
N MET A 1 13.65 23.29 41.89
CA MET A 1 13.45 21.84 41.58
C MET A 1 12.07 21.71 40.95
N SER A 2 12.03 21.68 39.64
CA SER A 2 10.80 21.51 38.87
C SER A 2 10.83 20.13 38.29
N MET A 3 9.93 19.24 38.73
CA MET A 3 9.72 17.91 38.14
C MET A 3 9.06 18.09 36.78
N LEU A 4 9.78 17.75 35.74
CA LEU A 4 9.21 17.52 34.41
C LEU A 4 8.30 16.30 34.51
N ALA A 5 7.00 16.50 34.34
CA ALA A 5 6.03 15.44 34.16
C ALA A 5 6.38 14.65 32.89
N MET A 6 6.67 13.38 33.05
CA MET A 6 6.78 12.41 31.97
C MET A 6 5.42 12.35 31.29
N GLY A 7 5.41 12.63 29.99
CA GLY A 7 4.21 12.54 29.16
C GLY A 7 3.64 11.12 29.20
N GLU A 8 2.37 11.03 29.54
CA GLU A 8 1.59 9.80 29.45
C GLU A 8 1.66 9.27 28.00
N ASN A 9 2.15 8.05 27.90
CA ASN A 9 2.18 7.30 26.67
C ASN A 9 0.73 6.95 26.29
N THR A 10 0.08 7.79 25.50
CA THR A 10 -1.29 7.54 25.02
C THR A 10 -1.23 6.42 24.00
N GLN A 11 -1.20 5.17 24.47
CA GLN A 11 -1.39 4.01 23.59
C GLN A 11 -2.80 4.10 23.01
N VAL A 12 -2.88 4.00 21.67
CA VAL A 12 -4.13 3.71 20.97
C VAL A 12 -4.69 2.43 21.58
N LYS A 13 -5.94 2.41 21.98
CA LYS A 13 -6.61 1.16 22.38
C LYS A 13 -6.75 0.31 21.09
N VAL A 14 -5.80 -0.59 20.89
CA VAL A 14 -5.88 -1.63 19.87
C VAL A 14 -6.74 -2.74 20.46
N GLY A 15 -7.76 -3.19 19.73
CA GLY A 15 -8.57 -4.35 20.12
C GLY A 15 -7.70 -5.62 20.11
N GLU A 16 -7.95 -6.55 21.02
CA GLU A 16 -7.31 -7.87 20.94
C GLU A 16 -7.67 -8.52 19.58
N GLY A 17 -6.66 -8.74 18.71
CA GLY A 17 -6.81 -9.35 17.39
C GLY A 17 -6.89 -8.37 16.21
N ASP A 18 -6.72 -7.06 16.42
CA ASP A 18 -6.57 -6.10 15.30
C ASP A 18 -5.21 -6.29 14.61
N LEU A 19 -5.23 -6.30 13.29
CA LEU A 19 -4.02 -6.25 12.47
C LEU A 19 -3.52 -4.79 12.41
N MET A 20 -2.21 -4.62 12.40
CA MET A 20 -1.61 -3.29 12.50
C MET A 20 -1.26 -2.73 11.12
N ILE A 21 -1.53 -1.43 10.94
CA ILE A 21 -1.20 -0.69 9.71
C ILE A 21 -0.45 0.59 10.10
N SER A 22 0.60 0.93 9.34
CA SER A 22 1.35 2.15 9.57
C SER A 22 0.46 3.39 9.47
N SER A 23 0.57 4.28 10.44
CA SER A 23 -0.11 5.58 10.44
C SER A 23 0.29 6.47 9.28
N ASP A 24 1.46 6.25 8.66
CA ASP A 24 1.89 7.02 7.49
C ASP A 24 0.87 6.93 6.34
N TYR A 25 0.25 5.75 6.17
CA TYR A 25 -0.79 5.57 5.15
C TYR A 25 -2.09 6.26 5.54
N LEU A 26 -2.45 6.23 6.82
CA LEU A 26 -3.63 6.95 7.31
C LEU A 26 -3.48 8.46 7.14
N ILE A 27 -2.34 9.02 7.54
CA ILE A 27 -2.03 10.44 7.38
C ILE A 27 -2.17 10.84 5.91
N LEU A 28 -1.60 10.04 5.00
CA LEU A 28 -1.67 10.29 3.58
C LEU A 28 -3.10 10.28 3.03
N LEU A 29 -3.95 9.36 3.51
CA LEU A 29 -5.37 9.30 3.13
C LEU A 29 -6.14 10.55 3.62
N LEU A 30 -5.85 10.99 4.83
CA LEU A 30 -6.49 12.18 5.40
C LEU A 30 -6.05 13.47 4.67
N GLU A 31 -4.75 13.60 4.38
CA GLU A 31 -4.23 14.70 3.57
C GLU A 31 -4.92 14.73 2.20
N PHE A 32 -5.03 13.58 1.55
CA PHE A 32 -5.72 13.45 0.28
C PHE A 32 -7.20 13.83 0.36
N GLY A 33 -7.91 13.37 1.40
CA GLY A 33 -9.31 13.74 1.62
C GLY A 33 -9.48 15.25 1.83
N ILE A 34 -8.59 15.89 2.58
CA ILE A 34 -8.60 17.34 2.80
C ILE A 34 -8.36 18.10 1.50
N GLU A 35 -7.43 17.66 0.65
CA GLU A 35 -7.21 18.23 -0.70
C GLU A 35 -8.47 18.16 -1.56
N LEU A 36 -9.29 17.12 -1.40
CA LEU A 36 -10.60 16.98 -2.06
C LEU A 36 -11.73 17.77 -1.39
N GLY A 37 -11.42 18.57 -0.36
CA GLY A 37 -12.38 19.40 0.37
C GLY A 37 -13.15 18.69 1.47
N LEU A 38 -12.76 17.46 1.86
CA LEU A 38 -13.38 16.72 2.95
C LEU A 38 -12.88 17.25 4.31
N LYS A 39 -13.70 17.12 5.34
CA LYS A 39 -13.30 17.49 6.70
C LYS A 39 -12.67 16.28 7.40
N GLN A 40 -11.56 16.51 8.06
CA GLN A 40 -10.89 15.47 8.87
C GLN A 40 -11.83 14.83 9.91
N SER A 41 -12.69 15.63 10.55
CA SER A 41 -13.69 15.14 11.52
C SER A 41 -14.63 14.11 10.90
N ASP A 42 -15.03 14.31 9.66
CA ASP A 42 -15.97 13.43 8.96
C ASP A 42 -15.25 12.13 8.53
N LEU A 43 -14.00 12.24 8.12
CA LEU A 43 -13.15 11.09 7.78
C LEU A 43 -12.89 10.21 9.01
N LEU A 44 -12.65 10.80 10.17
CA LEU A 44 -12.38 10.08 11.42
C LEU A 44 -13.64 9.60 12.16
N LEU A 45 -14.82 9.95 11.69
CA LEU A 45 -16.08 9.66 12.40
C LEU A 45 -16.25 8.14 12.62
N GLY A 46 -16.34 7.76 13.91
CA GLY A 46 -16.54 6.36 14.34
C GLY A 46 -15.33 5.44 14.14
N SER A 47 -14.16 5.96 13.76
CA SER A 47 -12.93 5.18 13.61
C SER A 47 -12.22 4.89 14.95
N GLN A 48 -12.67 5.50 16.05
CA GLN A 48 -11.99 5.46 17.37
C GLN A 48 -10.59 6.08 17.38
N LEU A 49 -10.21 6.78 16.31
CA LEU A 49 -8.94 7.49 16.21
C LEU A 49 -9.11 8.93 16.67
N ASP A 50 -8.18 9.38 17.51
CA ASP A 50 -8.10 10.79 17.92
C ASP A 50 -7.32 11.59 16.88
N ALA A 51 -7.77 12.82 16.60
CA ALA A 51 -7.08 13.70 15.66
C ALA A 51 -5.63 13.99 16.06
N SER A 52 -5.29 13.93 17.35
CA SER A 52 -3.92 14.10 17.85
C SER A 52 -2.99 12.92 17.53
N ILE A 53 -3.54 11.70 17.35
CA ILE A 53 -2.80 10.48 17.01
C ILE A 53 -2.41 10.50 15.53
N VAL A 54 -3.29 11.02 14.70
CA VAL A 54 -3.12 11.08 13.24
C VAL A 54 -1.93 11.95 12.81
N ILE A 55 -1.44 12.82 13.69
CA ILE A 55 -0.31 13.74 13.40
C ILE A 55 1.05 13.07 13.70
N ARG A 56 1.07 11.84 14.22
CA ARG A 56 2.32 11.16 14.61
C ARG A 56 2.70 10.11 13.56
N PRO A 57 3.66 10.41 12.67
CA PRO A 57 4.19 9.40 11.74
C PRO A 57 4.94 8.30 12.52
N GLY A 58 4.99 7.10 11.93
CA GLY A 58 5.78 5.99 12.49
C GLY A 58 5.15 5.22 13.64
N ILE A 59 3.87 5.45 13.95
CA ILE A 59 3.07 4.58 14.83
C ILE A 59 2.21 3.65 13.97
N SER A 60 1.61 2.64 14.60
CA SER A 60 0.64 1.76 13.96
C SER A 60 -0.77 2.02 14.46
N VAL A 61 -1.76 1.78 13.60
CA VAL A 61 -3.20 1.85 13.90
C VAL A 61 -3.86 0.52 13.57
N GLY A 62 -4.94 0.18 14.26
CA GLY A 62 -5.69 -1.05 13.98
C GLY A 62 -6.37 -1.01 12.61
N ASP A 63 -6.43 -2.16 11.95
CA ASP A 63 -7.03 -2.33 10.62
C ASP A 63 -8.51 -1.90 10.58
N GLN A 64 -9.29 -2.23 11.61
CA GLN A 64 -10.70 -1.84 11.70
C GLN A 64 -10.87 -0.32 11.71
N SER A 65 -10.01 0.38 12.46
CA SER A 65 -10.00 1.85 12.52
C SER A 65 -9.63 2.44 11.17
N PHE A 66 -8.61 1.90 10.51
CA PHE A 66 -8.17 2.36 9.20
C PHE A 66 -9.22 2.11 8.11
N LEU A 67 -9.79 0.90 8.05
CA LEU A 67 -10.87 0.56 7.12
C LEU A 67 -12.12 1.43 7.33
N LYS A 68 -12.40 1.82 8.59
CA LYS A 68 -13.50 2.77 8.86
C LYS A 68 -13.23 4.14 8.25
N VAL A 69 -11.99 4.62 8.28
CA VAL A 69 -11.63 5.89 7.62
C VAL A 69 -11.76 5.77 6.09
N ILE A 70 -11.34 4.64 5.50
CA ILE A 70 -11.55 4.38 4.08
C ILE A 70 -13.04 4.37 3.74
N ALA A 71 -13.87 3.69 4.54
CA ALA A 71 -15.32 3.67 4.34
C ALA A 71 -15.94 5.08 4.39
N ASN A 72 -15.52 5.91 5.35
CA ASN A 72 -15.97 7.29 5.44
C ASN A 72 -15.51 8.14 4.24
N PHE A 73 -14.27 7.95 3.79
CA PHE A 73 -13.74 8.59 2.59
C PHE A 73 -14.58 8.21 1.35
N ARG A 74 -14.78 6.92 1.13
CA ARG A 74 -15.50 6.39 -0.03
C ARG A 74 -17.00 6.74 -0.03
N MET A 75 -17.60 6.85 1.14
CA MET A 75 -19.00 7.29 1.24
C MET A 75 -19.19 8.72 0.71
N GLN A 76 -18.18 9.59 0.86
CA GLN A 76 -18.20 10.97 0.36
C GLN A 76 -17.63 11.09 -1.06
N GLN A 77 -16.72 10.18 -1.42
CA GLN A 77 -16.01 10.12 -2.70
C GLN A 77 -16.08 8.69 -3.26
N PRO A 78 -17.17 8.30 -3.91
CA PRO A 78 -17.39 6.92 -4.34
C PRO A 78 -16.59 6.50 -5.59
N ASP A 79 -15.84 7.41 -6.20
CA ASP A 79 -15.05 7.15 -7.40
C ASP A 79 -13.85 6.25 -7.09
N MET A 80 -13.82 5.08 -7.71
CA MET A 80 -12.74 4.08 -7.53
C MET A 80 -11.38 4.54 -8.07
N SER A 81 -11.36 5.45 -9.04
CA SER A 81 -10.10 6.02 -9.56
C SER A 81 -9.31 6.74 -8.47
N LEU A 82 -9.97 7.16 -7.41
CA LEU A 82 -9.30 7.76 -6.25
C LEU A 82 -8.40 6.79 -5.49
N ALA A 83 -8.62 5.47 -5.62
CA ALA A 83 -7.66 4.47 -5.12
C ALA A 83 -6.32 4.57 -5.86
N VAL A 84 -6.37 4.77 -7.18
CA VAL A 84 -5.17 4.99 -8.00
C VAL A 84 -4.48 6.29 -7.59
N GLU A 85 -5.23 7.37 -7.43
CA GLU A 85 -4.70 8.66 -7.00
C GLU A 85 -4.10 8.60 -5.59
N TYR A 86 -4.71 7.83 -4.70
CA TYR A 86 -4.16 7.57 -3.37
C TYR A 86 -2.86 6.73 -3.46
N GLY A 87 -2.86 5.69 -4.29
CA GLY A 87 -1.67 4.85 -4.52
C GLY A 87 -0.47 5.62 -5.09
N LYS A 88 -0.70 6.58 -5.99
CA LYS A 88 0.35 7.47 -6.51
C LYS A 88 1.05 8.29 -5.41
N ARG A 89 0.35 8.58 -4.32
CA ARG A 89 0.91 9.30 -3.16
C ARG A 89 1.72 8.42 -2.23
N MET A 90 1.53 7.11 -2.28
CA MET A 90 2.29 6.13 -1.51
C MET A 90 3.68 5.92 -2.13
N THR A 91 4.49 6.98 -2.12
CA THR A 91 5.86 6.93 -2.65
C THR A 91 6.77 6.05 -1.79
N LEU A 92 7.94 5.72 -2.31
CA LEU A 92 8.93 4.87 -1.66
C LEU A 92 9.23 5.30 -0.21
N SER A 93 9.32 6.60 0.05
CA SER A 93 9.58 7.14 1.39
C SER A 93 8.48 6.86 2.41
N LYS A 94 7.25 6.61 1.96
CA LYS A 94 6.12 6.27 2.83
C LYS A 94 6.17 4.81 3.31
N HIS A 95 7.01 4.00 2.70
CA HIS A 95 7.25 2.61 3.12
C HIS A 95 8.39 2.48 4.15
N GLY A 96 8.97 3.57 4.65
CA GLY A 96 10.00 3.55 5.69
C GLY A 96 11.24 2.75 5.32
N ALA A 97 11.76 1.94 6.25
CA ALA A 97 12.94 1.10 6.04
C ALA A 97 12.74 0.09 4.91
N LEU A 98 11.53 -0.48 4.77
CA LEU A 98 11.20 -1.36 3.65
C LEU A 98 11.42 -0.68 2.30
N GLY A 99 11.02 0.58 2.16
CA GLY A 99 11.26 1.35 0.94
C GLY A 99 12.74 1.53 0.62
N ILE A 100 13.59 1.76 1.63
CA ILE A 100 15.03 1.86 1.47
C ILE A 100 15.61 0.51 1.04
N ALA A 101 15.24 -0.59 1.71
CA ALA A 101 15.68 -1.94 1.36
C ALA A 101 15.34 -2.30 -0.09
N ALA A 102 14.11 -2.03 -0.52
CA ALA A 102 13.68 -2.30 -1.90
C ALA A 102 14.47 -1.45 -2.92
N ARG A 103 14.60 -0.14 -2.69
CA ARG A 103 15.25 0.80 -3.63
C ARG A 103 16.72 0.47 -3.88
N HIS A 104 17.44 0.06 -2.84
CA HIS A 104 18.86 -0.19 -2.88
C HIS A 104 19.22 -1.67 -3.09
N SER A 105 18.21 -2.52 -3.30
CA SER A 105 18.40 -3.93 -3.66
C SER A 105 19.20 -4.08 -4.96
N ARG A 106 19.88 -5.21 -5.12
CA ARG A 106 20.72 -5.48 -6.30
C ARG A 106 19.88 -5.69 -7.56
N THR A 107 18.79 -6.43 -7.44
CA THR A 107 17.88 -6.76 -8.55
C THR A 107 16.45 -6.44 -8.16
N THR A 108 15.56 -6.35 -9.16
CA THR A 108 14.12 -6.25 -8.92
C THR A 108 13.59 -7.47 -8.16
N ASN A 109 14.19 -8.64 -8.36
CA ASN A 109 13.88 -9.86 -7.59
C ASN A 109 14.22 -9.73 -6.10
N ASP A 110 15.35 -9.13 -5.77
CA ASP A 110 15.75 -8.91 -4.39
C ASP A 110 14.85 -7.86 -3.73
N ALA A 111 14.48 -6.81 -4.46
CA ALA A 111 13.52 -5.81 -4.02
C ALA A 111 12.14 -6.43 -3.71
N ALA A 112 11.63 -7.27 -4.62
CA ALA A 112 10.37 -8.00 -4.42
C ALA A 112 10.45 -8.95 -3.21
N SER A 113 11.60 -9.60 -3.02
CA SER A 113 11.82 -10.49 -1.86
C SER A 113 11.81 -9.70 -0.54
N ALA A 114 12.42 -8.51 -0.50
CA ALA A 114 12.36 -7.63 0.66
C ALA A 114 10.92 -7.17 0.95
N VAL A 115 10.16 -6.79 -0.07
CA VAL A 115 8.75 -6.41 0.09
C VAL A 115 7.93 -7.56 0.67
N ILE A 116 8.09 -8.79 0.15
CA ILE A 116 7.38 -9.97 0.67
C ILE A 116 7.76 -10.26 2.12
N ALA A 117 9.05 -10.16 2.46
CA ALA A 117 9.54 -10.48 3.80
C ALA A 117 9.11 -9.46 4.87
N TYR A 118 9.01 -8.18 4.50
CA TYR A 118 8.88 -7.11 5.48
C TYR A 118 7.59 -6.28 5.35
N MET A 119 6.66 -6.62 4.44
CA MET A 119 5.42 -5.85 4.26
C MET A 119 4.59 -5.77 5.54
N SER A 120 4.60 -6.82 6.36
CA SER A 120 3.87 -6.83 7.63
C SER A 120 4.33 -5.74 8.60
N THR A 121 5.59 -5.27 8.53
CA THR A 121 6.05 -4.11 9.33
C THR A 121 5.31 -2.82 8.98
N ARG A 122 4.69 -2.78 7.80
CA ARG A 122 3.93 -1.61 7.32
C ARG A 122 2.42 -1.85 7.33
N ALA A 123 1.97 -3.07 7.05
CA ALA A 123 0.57 -3.44 7.05
C ALA A 123 0.42 -4.95 7.19
N GLU A 124 0.08 -5.43 8.38
CA GLU A 124 -0.21 -6.85 8.66
C GLU A 124 -1.43 -7.38 7.90
N LEU A 125 -2.28 -6.45 7.43
CA LEU A 125 -3.46 -6.75 6.62
C LEU A 125 -3.11 -7.46 5.30
N PHE A 126 -1.87 -7.28 4.79
CA PHE A 126 -1.43 -7.82 3.51
C PHE A 126 -0.51 -9.02 3.70
N SER A 127 -0.90 -10.15 3.13
CA SER A 127 -0.02 -11.31 2.94
C SER A 127 0.40 -11.37 1.47
N LEU A 128 1.70 -11.24 1.23
CA LEU A 128 2.27 -11.23 -0.10
C LEU A 128 2.92 -12.59 -0.39
N HIS A 129 2.53 -13.22 -1.48
CA HIS A 129 3.07 -14.50 -1.89
C HIS A 129 3.63 -14.43 -3.31
N ARG A 130 4.64 -15.24 -3.55
CA ARG A 130 5.28 -15.36 -4.83
C ARG A 130 5.07 -16.76 -5.38
N GLU A 131 4.40 -16.86 -6.51
CA GLU A 131 4.33 -18.09 -7.28
C GLU A 131 5.25 -17.99 -8.49
N ARG A 132 6.07 -19.01 -8.73
CA ARG A 132 6.80 -19.18 -9.97
C ARG A 132 5.99 -20.14 -10.84
N ASP A 133 5.46 -19.64 -11.92
CA ASP A 133 4.99 -20.48 -12.98
C ASP A 133 6.19 -20.99 -13.81
N SER A 134 6.15 -22.25 -14.27
CA SER A 134 7.24 -22.87 -15.03
C SER A 134 7.53 -22.17 -16.36
N GLU A 135 6.57 -21.45 -16.91
CA GLU A 135 6.66 -20.74 -18.19
C GLU A 135 6.75 -19.22 -18.07
N SER A 136 6.37 -18.66 -16.93
CA SER A 136 6.40 -17.23 -16.68
C SER A 136 6.90 -16.94 -15.27
N ARG A 137 7.97 -16.17 -15.15
CA ARG A 137 8.46 -15.66 -13.85
C ARG A 137 7.52 -14.55 -13.38
N ARG A 138 6.29 -14.91 -12.98
CA ARG A 138 5.27 -13.99 -12.51
C ARG A 138 5.41 -13.83 -11.01
N LEU A 139 5.41 -12.60 -10.54
CA LEU A 139 5.22 -12.31 -9.14
C LEU A 139 3.71 -12.16 -8.89
N TYR A 140 3.15 -13.08 -8.14
CA TYR A 140 1.79 -12.97 -7.65
C TYR A 140 1.83 -12.30 -6.28
N ILE A 141 1.06 -11.25 -6.15
CA ILE A 141 0.79 -10.67 -4.83
C ILE A 141 -0.62 -11.12 -4.48
N ASP A 142 -0.70 -12.16 -3.67
CA ASP A 142 -1.97 -12.62 -3.12
C ASP A 142 -2.22 -11.83 -1.83
N LEU A 143 -3.37 -11.19 -1.77
CA LEU A 143 -3.74 -10.39 -0.64
C LEU A 143 -4.85 -11.13 0.10
N GLU A 144 -4.53 -11.76 1.21
CA GLU A 144 -5.50 -12.34 2.13
C GLU A 144 -6.25 -11.23 2.88
N ILE A 145 -7.23 -10.63 2.23
CA ILE A 145 -8.11 -9.66 2.87
C ILE A 145 -9.52 -10.25 2.94
N LYS A 146 -10.18 -10.09 4.08
CA LYS A 146 -11.62 -10.28 4.16
C LYS A 146 -12.27 -9.37 3.13
N SER A 147 -12.94 -9.95 2.14
CA SER A 147 -13.47 -9.24 0.98
C SER A 147 -14.52 -8.20 1.40
N SER A 148 -14.13 -6.96 1.41
CA SER A 148 -15.00 -5.80 1.50
C SER A 148 -14.62 -4.82 0.40
N ASP A 149 -15.56 -4.01 -0.03
CA ASP A 149 -15.30 -2.99 -1.04
C ASP A 149 -14.21 -1.99 -0.59
N ASP A 150 -14.12 -1.73 0.71
CA ASP A 150 -13.12 -0.83 1.28
C ASP A 150 -11.72 -1.45 1.25
N ALA A 151 -11.66 -2.78 1.45
CA ALA A 151 -10.43 -3.54 1.28
C ALA A 151 -9.93 -3.48 -0.18
N TYR A 152 -10.82 -3.60 -1.16
CA TYR A 152 -10.42 -3.51 -2.58
C TYR A 152 -9.91 -2.11 -2.98
N PHE A 153 -10.46 -1.05 -2.40
CA PHE A 153 -9.90 0.29 -2.57
C PHE A 153 -8.45 0.35 -2.11
N LEU A 154 -8.18 -0.17 -0.92
CA LEU A 154 -6.84 -0.20 -0.36
C LEU A 154 -5.89 -1.09 -1.18
N ILE A 155 -6.37 -2.28 -1.62
CA ILE A 155 -5.61 -3.18 -2.50
C ILE A 155 -5.17 -2.46 -3.78
N LEU A 156 -6.11 -1.83 -4.47
CA LEU A 156 -5.80 -1.13 -5.72
C LEU A 156 -4.78 -0.01 -5.49
N ALA A 157 -4.93 0.75 -4.39
CA ALA A 157 -3.96 1.76 -4.02
C ALA A 157 -2.55 1.18 -3.80
N TYR A 158 -2.45 0.06 -3.08
CA TYR A 158 -1.16 -0.61 -2.85
C TYR A 158 -0.54 -1.18 -4.12
N LEU A 159 -1.32 -1.87 -4.95
CA LEU A 159 -0.83 -2.41 -6.22
C LEU A 159 -0.35 -1.28 -7.15
N THR A 160 -1.09 -0.17 -7.17
CA THR A 160 -0.66 1.04 -7.89
C THR A 160 0.67 1.58 -7.36
N SER A 161 0.80 1.69 -6.03
CA SER A 161 2.04 2.15 -5.41
C SER A 161 3.23 1.25 -5.77
N ILE A 162 3.09 -0.07 -5.62
CA ILE A 162 4.15 -1.04 -5.94
C ILE A 162 4.56 -0.92 -7.41
N GLU A 163 3.60 -0.86 -8.32
CA GLU A 163 3.87 -0.73 -9.75
C GLU A 163 4.65 0.55 -10.07
N LEU A 164 4.21 1.68 -9.55
CA LEU A 164 4.88 2.97 -9.79
C LEU A 164 6.28 3.03 -9.16
N ILE A 165 6.46 2.43 -7.99
CA ILE A 165 7.78 2.33 -7.36
C ILE A 165 8.73 1.52 -8.23
N ILE A 166 8.29 0.36 -8.73
CA ILE A 166 9.12 -0.48 -9.61
C ILE A 166 9.50 0.26 -10.88
N ARG A 167 8.55 0.94 -11.52
CA ARG A 167 8.85 1.77 -12.71
C ARG A 167 9.88 2.85 -12.45
N GLN A 168 9.90 3.44 -11.26
CA GLN A 168 10.91 4.42 -10.87
C GLN A 168 12.28 3.83 -10.57
N MET A 169 12.34 2.52 -10.31
CA MET A 169 13.58 1.83 -9.95
C MET A 169 14.32 1.25 -11.14
N VAL A 170 13.63 0.92 -12.23
CA VAL A 170 14.21 0.28 -13.42
C VAL A 170 14.67 1.30 -14.47
N SER A 171 15.56 0.87 -15.37
CA SER A 171 16.16 1.76 -16.38
C SER A 171 15.26 2.01 -17.60
N TYR A 172 14.23 1.19 -17.82
CA TYR A 172 13.34 1.25 -18.98
C TYR A 172 11.85 1.05 -18.61
N PRO A 173 11.29 1.99 -17.86
CA PRO A 173 9.93 1.86 -17.34
C PRO A 173 8.85 1.73 -18.42
N ASP A 174 9.04 2.35 -19.60
CA ASP A 174 8.06 2.38 -20.68
C ASP A 174 7.92 1.05 -21.42
N GLU A 175 8.92 0.17 -21.33
CA GLU A 175 8.92 -1.15 -21.97
C GLU A 175 8.22 -2.21 -21.11
N ILE A 176 7.95 -1.90 -19.82
CA ILE A 176 7.36 -2.85 -18.90
C ILE A 176 5.85 -2.94 -19.14
N LYS A 177 5.40 -4.14 -19.48
CA LYS A 177 3.98 -4.47 -19.59
C LYS A 177 3.54 -5.24 -18.35
N THR A 178 2.95 -4.54 -17.41
CA THR A 178 2.40 -5.12 -16.19
C THR A 178 0.89 -5.22 -16.27
N ARG A 179 0.33 -6.12 -15.45
CA ARG A 179 -1.11 -6.26 -15.29
C ARG A 179 -1.46 -6.35 -13.81
N ILE A 180 -2.47 -5.60 -13.42
CA ILE A 180 -3.12 -5.68 -12.11
C ILE A 180 -4.44 -6.44 -12.30
N GLU A 181 -4.61 -7.56 -11.61
CA GLU A 181 -5.86 -8.33 -11.65
C GLU A 181 -6.60 -8.19 -10.32
N LEU A 182 -7.92 -7.96 -10.41
CA LEU A 182 -8.78 -7.71 -9.24
C LEU A 182 -10.03 -8.59 -9.30
N PRO A 183 -10.47 -9.20 -8.19
CA PRO A 183 -11.69 -10.01 -8.12
C PRO A 183 -12.95 -9.15 -7.99
N ILE A 184 -12.98 -7.99 -8.59
CA ILE A 184 -14.07 -7.02 -8.55
C ILE A 184 -14.79 -7.03 -9.88
N LYS A 185 -16.12 -6.89 -9.86
CA LYS A 185 -16.90 -6.69 -11.08
C LYS A 185 -16.91 -5.21 -11.45
N PRO A 186 -16.59 -4.86 -12.69
CA PRO A 186 -16.53 -3.45 -13.11
C PRO A 186 -17.90 -2.74 -13.01
N GLU A 187 -19.00 -3.51 -13.11
CA GLU A 187 -20.34 -2.97 -13.29
C GLU A 187 -20.99 -2.44 -11.99
N THR A 188 -20.45 -2.80 -10.82
CA THR A 188 -21.14 -2.55 -9.54
C THR A 188 -20.22 -2.08 -8.43
N TRP A 189 -19.55 -0.96 -8.65
CA TRP A 189 -18.90 -0.29 -7.53
C TRP A 189 -19.88 0.72 -6.90
N GLN A 190 -20.44 0.39 -5.74
CA GLN A 190 -21.46 1.20 -5.03
C GLN A 190 -22.65 1.64 -5.91
N GLY A 191 -23.07 0.80 -6.86
CA GLY A 191 -24.18 1.12 -7.76
C GLY A 191 -23.86 2.16 -8.84
N GLN A 192 -22.61 2.60 -8.95
CA GLN A 192 -22.13 3.42 -10.04
C GLN A 192 -21.40 2.55 -11.06
N PRO A 193 -21.73 2.62 -12.34
CA PRO A 193 -20.95 1.95 -13.36
C PRO A 193 -19.56 2.55 -13.41
N LEU A 194 -18.53 1.70 -13.35
CA LEU A 194 -17.18 2.13 -13.72
C LEU A 194 -17.21 2.62 -15.16
N LEU A 195 -16.84 3.88 -15.38
CA LEU A 195 -16.72 4.42 -16.71
C LEU A 195 -15.45 3.84 -17.35
N GLN A 196 -15.58 3.12 -18.46
CA GLN A 196 -14.44 2.53 -19.16
C GLN A 196 -13.36 3.56 -19.47
N ASP A 197 -13.77 4.76 -19.90
CA ASP A 197 -12.86 5.87 -20.18
C ASP A 197 -11.98 6.25 -18.96
N ARG A 198 -12.50 6.11 -17.74
CA ARG A 198 -11.74 6.38 -16.51
C ARG A 198 -10.73 5.26 -16.25
N ILE A 199 -11.11 4.01 -16.47
CA ILE A 199 -10.20 2.86 -16.34
C ILE A 199 -9.04 3.02 -17.31
N ASP A 200 -9.29 3.40 -18.56
CA ASP A 200 -8.26 3.58 -19.59
C ASP A 200 -7.30 4.72 -19.24
N LEU A 201 -7.81 5.82 -18.66
CA LEU A 201 -6.98 6.91 -18.14
C LEU A 201 -6.10 6.45 -16.96
N ASP A 202 -6.67 5.69 -16.03
CA ASP A 202 -5.94 5.18 -14.87
C ASP A 202 -4.88 4.17 -15.29
N GLN A 203 -5.18 3.26 -16.22
CA GLN A 203 -4.22 2.34 -16.81
C GLN A 203 -3.06 3.08 -17.47
N SER A 204 -3.35 4.13 -18.25
CA SER A 204 -2.32 4.98 -18.85
C SER A 204 -1.45 5.68 -17.79
N ALA A 205 -2.06 6.15 -16.72
CA ALA A 205 -1.37 6.88 -15.64
C ALA A 205 -0.49 5.98 -14.76
N ILE A 206 -0.87 4.71 -14.59
CA ILE A 206 -0.09 3.70 -13.85
C ILE A 206 0.94 3.03 -14.77
N GLY A 207 0.64 2.93 -16.07
CA GLY A 207 1.39 2.15 -17.05
C GLY A 207 1.13 0.64 -16.98
N ALA A 208 0.08 0.21 -16.27
CA ALA A 208 -0.33 -1.17 -16.11
C ALA A 208 -1.76 -1.39 -16.63
N GLU A 209 -2.02 -2.55 -17.20
CA GLU A 209 -3.38 -2.99 -17.52
C GLU A 209 -4.11 -3.38 -16.25
N ILE A 210 -5.34 -2.90 -16.05
CA ILE A 210 -6.21 -3.33 -14.95
C ILE A 210 -7.24 -4.31 -15.50
N GLN A 211 -7.24 -5.54 -14.99
CA GLN A 211 -8.19 -6.59 -15.34
C GLN A 211 -9.12 -6.88 -14.16
N PHE A 212 -10.42 -6.78 -14.41
CA PHE A 212 -11.46 -7.06 -13.43
C PHE A 212 -11.99 -8.50 -13.55
N SER A 213 -12.79 -8.92 -12.56
CA SER A 213 -13.44 -10.24 -12.51
C SER A 213 -12.46 -11.43 -12.47
N SER A 214 -11.25 -11.21 -12.02
CA SER A 214 -10.27 -12.27 -11.79
C SER A 214 -10.58 -13.05 -10.52
N ALA A 215 -9.96 -14.22 -10.36
CA ALA A 215 -10.15 -15.03 -9.16
C ALA A 215 -9.38 -14.50 -7.94
N ARG A 216 -8.34 -13.70 -8.15
CA ARG A 216 -7.39 -13.21 -7.15
C ARG A 216 -6.99 -11.76 -7.40
N CYS A 217 -6.41 -11.13 -6.38
CA CYS A 217 -5.69 -9.86 -6.53
C CYS A 217 -4.23 -10.17 -6.90
N LEU A 218 -3.81 -9.77 -8.09
CA LEU A 218 -2.50 -10.11 -8.62
C LEU A 218 -1.83 -8.88 -9.22
N LEU A 219 -0.49 -8.84 -9.10
CA LEU A 219 0.36 -7.98 -9.90
C LEU A 219 1.27 -8.88 -10.73
N LEU A 220 1.13 -8.83 -12.04
CA LEU A 220 1.87 -9.64 -12.98
C LEU A 220 2.92 -8.80 -13.69
N TRP A 221 4.18 -9.18 -13.54
CA TRP A 221 5.29 -8.57 -14.24
C TRP A 221 5.78 -9.43 -15.39
N PRO A 222 6.32 -8.83 -16.46
CA PRO A 222 6.86 -9.57 -17.58
C PRO A 222 8.08 -10.40 -17.16
N PRO A 223 8.33 -11.53 -17.86
CA PRO A 223 9.56 -12.28 -17.69
C PRO A 223 10.77 -11.40 -17.99
N GLY A 224 11.80 -11.49 -17.17
CA GLY A 224 13.02 -10.70 -17.32
C GLY A 224 13.12 -9.52 -16.35
N LEU A 225 12.01 -8.84 -16.03
CA LEU A 225 12.03 -7.72 -15.10
C LEU A 225 12.68 -8.06 -13.74
N LEU A 226 12.47 -9.27 -13.26
CA LEU A 226 13.02 -9.72 -11.97
C LEU A 226 14.55 -9.84 -11.96
N ASP A 227 15.16 -10.07 -13.10
CA ASP A 227 16.60 -10.23 -13.23
C ASP A 227 17.32 -8.88 -13.47
N ASP A 228 16.56 -7.78 -13.59
CA ASP A 228 17.11 -6.46 -13.84
C ASP A 228 17.93 -5.95 -12.67
N LEU A 229 19.11 -5.44 -12.99
CA LEU A 229 19.97 -4.76 -12.05
C LEU A 229 19.43 -3.37 -11.76
N LEU A 230 19.28 -3.05 -10.48
CA LEU A 230 18.81 -1.74 -10.07
C LEU A 230 19.97 -0.72 -10.00
N PRO A 231 19.78 0.47 -10.57
CA PRO A 231 20.86 1.43 -10.74
C PRO A 231 21.39 2.03 -9.42
N LEU A 232 20.61 1.95 -8.35
CA LEU A 232 20.96 2.51 -7.04
C LEU A 232 21.36 1.44 -6.02
N PHE A 233 21.83 0.27 -6.49
CA PHE A 233 22.27 -0.79 -5.60
C PHE A 233 23.33 -0.31 -4.60
N ASP A 234 23.06 -0.55 -3.31
CA ASP A 234 23.97 -0.27 -2.21
C ASP A 234 23.77 -1.32 -1.11
N GLN A 235 24.74 -2.22 -0.96
CA GLN A 235 24.64 -3.33 -0.02
C GLN A 235 24.58 -2.89 1.44
N ASP A 236 25.26 -1.81 1.80
CA ASP A 236 25.28 -1.33 3.18
C ASP A 236 23.92 -0.74 3.56
N LEU A 237 23.31 0.05 2.66
CA LEU A 237 21.98 0.58 2.86
C LEU A 237 20.91 -0.53 2.94
N VAL A 238 21.03 -1.57 2.10
CA VAL A 238 20.13 -2.73 2.17
C VAL A 238 20.25 -3.42 3.52
N SER A 239 21.47 -3.70 3.97
CA SER A 239 21.71 -4.39 5.25
C SER A 239 21.16 -3.60 6.44
N MET A 240 21.45 -2.29 6.49
CA MET A 240 20.93 -1.41 7.54
C MET A 240 19.40 -1.36 7.55
N ALA A 241 18.77 -1.24 6.38
CA ALA A 241 17.31 -1.17 6.28
C ALA A 241 16.65 -2.50 6.67
N GLN A 242 17.24 -3.64 6.31
CA GLN A 242 16.77 -4.96 6.71
C GLN A 242 16.88 -5.16 8.23
N GLU A 243 17.96 -4.73 8.86
CA GLU A 243 18.10 -4.76 10.32
C GLU A 243 17.00 -3.98 11.04
N VAL A 244 16.62 -2.81 10.49
CA VAL A 244 15.50 -2.03 11.02
C VAL A 244 14.17 -2.80 10.87
N CYS A 245 13.89 -3.33 9.67
CA CYS A 245 12.67 -4.12 9.43
C CYS A 245 12.60 -5.37 10.34
N GLU A 246 13.72 -6.07 10.55
CA GLU A 246 13.78 -7.20 11.47
C GLU A 246 13.53 -6.80 12.92
N GLY A 247 14.02 -5.62 13.31
CA GLY A 247 13.73 -5.03 14.63
C GLY A 247 12.24 -4.73 14.80
N GLU A 248 11.61 -4.15 13.79
CA GLU A 248 10.17 -3.88 13.76
C GLU A 248 9.35 -5.18 13.87
N LEU A 249 9.69 -6.22 13.07
CA LEU A 249 9.02 -7.53 13.14
C LEU A 249 9.10 -8.19 14.52
N LYS A 250 10.22 -8.05 15.24
CA LYS A 250 10.38 -8.62 16.58
C LYS A 250 9.59 -7.87 17.66
N SER A 251 9.18 -6.64 17.36
CA SER A 251 8.42 -5.77 18.29
C SER A 251 6.91 -5.88 18.11
N MET A 252 6.44 -6.52 17.07
CA MET A 252 5.03 -6.83 16.77
C MET A 252 4.59 -8.06 17.55
#